data_46eec6d2b601c84a652ea01663577f93
#
_entry.id   46eec6d2b601c84a652ea01663577f93
#
_cell.length_a   1.000
_cell.length_b   1.000
_cell.length_c   1.000
_cell.angle_alpha   90.00
_cell.angle_beta   90.00
_cell.angle_gamma   90.00
#
_symmetry.space_group_name_H-M   'P 1'
#
loop_
_entity.id
_entity.type
_entity.pdbx_description
1 polymer ?
#
loop_
_entity_poly.entity_id
_entity_poly.type
_entity_poly.pdbx_seq_one_letter_code
_entity_poly.pdbx_strand_id
1 'polypeptide(L)'
;MKNKYIIAPGIAVMCSAVISSGYASSDKKEDTLVVTASGFTQQLRNAPASVSVITSEQLQKKPVSDLVDAVKDVEGISITGGNEKPDISIRGLSGDYTLILVDGRRQSGRESRPNGSGGFEAGFIPPVEAIERIEVIRGPMSSLYGSDAIGGVINIITKPVNNQTWDGVLGLGGIIQEHGKFGNSTTNDFYLSGPLVKDKLGLQLYGGMNYRKEDSISQGTPAKDNKNITATLQFTPTESQKFVFEYGKNNQVHTLTPGESLDAWTMRGNLKQPNSKRET
;
A
#
# COMPACT_ATOMS: atom_id res chain seq x y z
N MET A 1 7.32 26.63 -38.45
CA MET A 1 6.52 27.23 -37.37
C MET A 1 7.34 27.14 -36.11
N LYS A 2 7.67 28.29 -35.50
CA LYS A 2 8.67 28.39 -34.41
C LYS A 2 8.04 28.11 -33.07
N ASN A 3 8.47 27.08 -32.34
CA ASN A 3 8.12 26.82 -30.96
C ASN A 3 8.83 27.83 -30.03
N LYS A 4 8.07 28.59 -29.29
CA LYS A 4 8.57 29.46 -28.21
C LYS A 4 8.47 28.68 -26.88
N TYR A 5 9.63 28.34 -26.33
CA TYR A 5 9.71 27.86 -24.94
C TYR A 5 9.75 29.08 -24.00
N ILE A 6 8.80 29.14 -23.07
CA ILE A 6 8.82 30.09 -21.97
C ILE A 6 9.57 29.44 -20.81
N ILE A 7 10.78 29.91 -20.54
CA ILE A 7 11.58 29.52 -19.37
C ILE A 7 11.25 30.50 -18.24
N ALA A 8 10.66 30.02 -17.16
CA ALA A 8 10.51 30.77 -15.93
C ALA A 8 11.83 30.71 -15.12
N PRO A 9 12.30 31.82 -14.52
CA PRO A 9 13.54 31.82 -13.76
C PRO A 9 13.33 31.22 -12.38
N GLY A 10 13.97 30.05 -12.16
CA GLY A 10 14.06 29.45 -10.85
C GLY A 10 15.06 30.17 -9.95
N ILE A 11 14.67 30.43 -8.73
CA ILE A 11 15.50 30.99 -7.66
C ILE A 11 16.49 29.92 -7.23
N ALA A 12 17.76 30.10 -7.55
CA ALA A 12 18.86 29.28 -7.08
C ALA A 12 19.26 29.68 -5.67
N VAL A 13 18.92 28.88 -4.67
CA VAL A 13 19.53 28.97 -3.33
C VAL A 13 20.82 28.15 -3.36
N MET A 14 21.95 28.84 -3.38
CA MET A 14 23.27 28.23 -3.21
C MET A 14 23.44 27.81 -1.74
N CYS A 15 23.41 26.52 -1.49
CA CYS A 15 23.91 25.94 -0.23
C CYS A 15 25.26 25.29 -0.56
N SER A 16 26.35 25.94 -0.19
CA SER A 16 27.72 25.42 -0.30
C SER A 16 27.95 24.37 0.80
N ALA A 17 27.90 23.11 0.45
CA ALA A 17 28.30 22.02 1.34
C ALA A 17 29.73 21.59 1.05
N VAL A 18 30.55 21.60 2.07
CA VAL A 18 31.93 21.14 2.11
C VAL A 18 31.98 19.63 1.86
N ILE A 19 32.62 19.24 0.77
CA ILE A 19 32.86 17.83 0.42
C ILE A 19 34.08 17.35 1.21
N SER A 20 33.86 16.57 2.25
CA SER A 20 34.89 15.70 2.83
C SER A 20 34.74 14.32 2.22
N SER A 21 35.66 13.98 1.30
CA SER A 21 35.77 12.67 0.68
C SER A 21 36.31 11.65 1.69
N GLY A 22 35.44 11.01 2.43
CA GLY A 22 35.78 9.79 3.15
C GLY A 22 35.35 8.58 2.33
N TYR A 23 36.23 7.92 1.62
CA TYR A 23 36.02 6.58 1.11
C TYR A 23 35.98 5.61 2.29
N ALA A 24 34.84 5.47 2.94
CA ALA A 24 34.57 4.32 3.76
C ALA A 24 34.10 3.20 2.83
N SER A 25 34.94 2.22 2.62
CA SER A 25 34.54 0.91 2.11
C SER A 25 33.49 0.37 3.08
N SER A 26 32.24 0.57 2.76
CA SER A 26 31.12 -0.09 3.43
C SER A 26 31.13 -1.54 2.96
N ASP A 27 31.74 -2.43 3.74
CA ASP A 27 31.29 -3.81 3.79
C ASP A 27 29.78 -3.77 4.06
N LYS A 28 28.97 -3.79 3.00
CA LYS A 28 27.54 -4.06 3.08
C LYS A 28 27.43 -5.50 3.58
N LYS A 29 27.46 -5.67 4.91
CA LYS A 29 26.77 -6.78 5.53
C LYS A 29 25.38 -6.77 4.91
N GLU A 30 25.07 -7.74 4.06
CA GLU A 30 23.68 -7.98 3.64
C GLU A 30 22.91 -8.12 4.94
N ASP A 31 22.19 -7.07 5.31
CA ASP A 31 21.33 -7.08 6.48
C ASP A 31 20.35 -8.23 6.27
N THR A 32 20.51 -9.22 7.13
CA THR A 32 19.72 -10.45 7.07
C THR A 32 18.29 -10.06 7.39
N LEU A 33 17.52 -9.83 6.37
CA LEU A 33 16.12 -9.39 6.50
C LEU A 33 15.35 -10.47 7.23
N VAL A 34 14.69 -10.07 8.30
CA VAL A 34 13.91 -10.95 9.14
C VAL A 34 12.47 -10.94 8.63
N VAL A 35 11.96 -12.11 8.26
CA VAL A 35 10.63 -12.28 7.65
C VAL A 35 9.67 -12.85 8.69
N THR A 36 8.52 -12.22 8.87
CA THR A 36 7.50 -12.62 9.84
C THR A 36 6.39 -13.51 9.27
N ALA A 37 6.45 -13.76 7.97
CA ALA A 37 5.38 -14.43 7.24
C ALA A 37 5.17 -15.92 7.58
N SER A 38 6.08 -16.54 8.32
CA SER A 38 5.92 -17.92 8.81
C SER A 38 5.24 -18.02 10.18
N GLY A 39 4.68 -16.89 10.68
CA GLY A 39 4.09 -16.80 12.02
C GLY A 39 5.12 -16.50 13.12
N PHE A 40 6.40 -16.51 12.80
CA PHE A 40 7.51 -16.10 13.68
C PHE A 40 8.62 -15.46 12.86
N THR A 41 9.39 -14.61 13.53
CA THR A 41 10.52 -13.89 12.93
C THR A 41 11.66 -14.85 12.59
N GLN A 42 12.11 -14.89 11.34
CA GLN A 42 13.23 -15.70 10.88
C GLN A 42 14.04 -15.00 9.80
N GLN A 43 15.26 -15.49 9.57
CA GLN A 43 16.10 -14.97 8.49
C GLN A 43 15.51 -15.38 7.13
N LEU A 44 15.54 -14.50 6.13
CA LEU A 44 15.02 -14.71 4.79
C LEU A 44 15.54 -16.03 4.17
N ARG A 45 16.83 -16.34 4.33
CA ARG A 45 17.46 -17.58 3.83
C ARG A 45 16.89 -18.87 4.43
N ASN A 46 16.26 -18.78 5.60
CA ASN A 46 15.69 -19.92 6.32
C ASN A 46 14.17 -20.02 6.12
N ALA A 47 13.58 -19.13 5.32
CA ALA A 47 12.15 -19.14 5.08
C ALA A 47 11.75 -20.44 4.35
N PRO A 48 10.67 -21.10 4.78
CA PRO A 48 10.20 -22.37 4.19
C PRO A 48 9.56 -22.19 2.81
N ALA A 49 9.37 -20.95 2.37
CA ALA A 49 8.73 -20.57 1.13
C ALA A 49 9.58 -19.54 0.35
N SER A 50 9.29 -19.37 -0.93
CA SER A 50 9.90 -18.31 -1.73
C SER A 50 9.37 -16.95 -1.29
N VAL A 51 10.23 -16.11 -0.73
CA VAL A 51 9.89 -14.80 -0.20
C VAL A 51 10.62 -13.71 -0.99
N SER A 52 9.90 -12.65 -1.36
CA SER A 52 10.48 -11.39 -1.83
C SER A 52 10.15 -10.30 -0.83
N VAL A 53 11.09 -9.38 -0.64
CA VAL A 53 10.92 -8.24 0.25
C VAL A 53 11.09 -6.96 -0.56
N ILE A 54 10.15 -6.05 -0.42
CA ILE A 54 10.18 -4.70 -0.97
C ILE A 54 10.43 -3.75 0.18
N THR A 55 11.55 -3.04 0.16
CA THR A 55 11.92 -2.13 1.23
C THR A 55 11.24 -0.76 1.09
N SER A 56 11.22 0.02 2.16
CA SER A 56 10.71 1.40 2.16
C SER A 56 11.40 2.26 1.09
N GLU A 57 12.73 2.11 0.92
CA GLU A 57 13.50 2.86 -0.08
C GLU A 57 13.11 2.49 -1.52
N GLN A 58 12.74 1.23 -1.76
CA GLN A 58 12.25 0.79 -3.06
C GLN A 58 10.85 1.34 -3.36
N LEU A 59 9.99 1.39 -2.35
CA LEU A 59 8.64 1.97 -2.47
C LEU A 59 8.68 3.46 -2.76
N GLN A 60 9.58 4.20 -2.10
CA GLN A 60 9.72 5.65 -2.30
C GLN A 60 10.27 6.06 -3.68
N LYS A 61 10.92 5.15 -4.39
CA LYS A 61 11.49 5.42 -5.72
C LYS A 61 10.46 5.45 -6.86
N LYS A 62 9.25 5.04 -6.62
CA LYS A 62 8.18 4.97 -7.63
C LYS A 62 6.85 5.47 -7.06
N PRO A 63 5.97 6.02 -7.90
CA PRO A 63 4.63 6.39 -7.45
C PRO A 63 3.85 5.12 -7.08
N VAL A 64 3.46 5.01 -5.82
CA VAL A 64 2.64 3.91 -5.29
C VAL A 64 1.32 4.51 -4.85
N SER A 65 0.24 4.16 -5.54
CA SER A 65 -1.11 4.63 -5.21
C SER A 65 -1.93 3.57 -4.47
N ASP A 66 -1.59 2.29 -4.68
CA ASP A 66 -2.24 1.15 -4.04
C ASP A 66 -1.27 -0.04 -3.95
N LEU A 67 -1.73 -1.14 -3.36
CA LEU A 67 -0.91 -2.35 -3.21
C LEU A 67 -0.51 -2.96 -4.56
N VAL A 68 -1.36 -2.84 -5.58
CA VAL A 68 -1.06 -3.33 -6.93
C VAL A 68 0.20 -2.66 -7.47
N ASP A 69 0.29 -1.33 -7.35
CA ASP A 69 1.47 -0.58 -7.77
C ASP A 69 2.73 -0.99 -6.99
N ALA A 70 2.57 -1.31 -5.71
CA ALA A 70 3.69 -1.72 -4.88
C ALA A 70 4.29 -3.07 -5.31
N VAL A 71 3.43 -4.03 -5.71
CA VAL A 71 3.84 -5.43 -5.90
C VAL A 71 3.90 -5.90 -7.35
N LYS A 72 3.40 -5.14 -8.33
CA LYS A 72 3.30 -5.56 -9.75
C LYS A 72 4.61 -6.00 -10.40
N ASP A 73 5.74 -5.51 -9.91
CA ASP A 73 7.07 -5.82 -10.43
C ASP A 73 7.73 -7.02 -9.71
N VAL A 74 7.04 -7.65 -8.76
CA VAL A 74 7.56 -8.81 -8.03
C VAL A 74 7.40 -10.08 -8.85
N GLU A 75 8.46 -10.86 -8.96
CA GLU A 75 8.43 -12.13 -9.66
C GLU A 75 7.32 -13.06 -9.15
N GLY A 76 6.58 -13.67 -10.08
CA GLY A 76 5.49 -14.59 -9.77
C GLY A 76 4.19 -13.91 -9.32
N ILE A 77 4.13 -12.58 -9.36
CA ILE A 77 2.88 -11.82 -9.28
C ILE A 77 2.41 -11.47 -10.69
N SER A 78 1.11 -11.58 -10.91
CA SER A 78 0.42 -11.06 -12.08
C SER A 78 -0.83 -10.31 -11.67
N ILE A 79 -1.13 -9.21 -12.36
CA ILE A 79 -2.34 -8.43 -12.11
C ILE A 79 -3.40 -8.88 -13.11
N THR A 80 -4.54 -9.29 -12.60
CA THR A 80 -5.70 -9.76 -13.34
C THR A 80 -6.90 -8.85 -13.11
N GLY A 81 -8.02 -9.07 -13.79
CA GLY A 81 -9.27 -8.32 -13.56
C GLY A 81 -9.37 -6.98 -14.28
N GLY A 82 -8.37 -6.57 -15.05
CA GLY A 82 -8.38 -5.31 -15.81
C GLY A 82 -8.26 -4.06 -14.93
N ASN A 83 -8.39 -2.90 -15.56
CA ASN A 83 -8.18 -1.60 -14.89
C ASN A 83 -9.28 -1.26 -13.87
N GLU A 84 -10.47 -1.80 -14.05
CA GLU A 84 -11.61 -1.52 -13.15
C GLU A 84 -11.49 -2.22 -11.80
N LYS A 85 -11.01 -3.47 -11.83
CA LYS A 85 -10.93 -4.35 -10.66
C LYS A 85 -9.61 -5.11 -10.68
N PRO A 86 -8.47 -4.41 -10.57
CA PRO A 86 -7.18 -5.08 -10.58
C PRO A 86 -7.08 -6.01 -9.38
N ASP A 87 -6.79 -7.27 -9.63
CA ASP A 87 -6.65 -8.31 -8.63
C ASP A 87 -5.24 -8.90 -8.66
N ILE A 88 -4.69 -9.23 -7.49
CA ILE A 88 -3.32 -9.70 -7.34
C ILE A 88 -3.32 -11.23 -7.36
N SER A 89 -2.77 -11.82 -8.41
CA SER A 89 -2.61 -13.25 -8.60
C SER A 89 -1.17 -13.67 -8.29
N ILE A 90 -0.99 -14.66 -7.45
CA ILE A 90 0.32 -15.24 -7.13
C ILE A 90 0.45 -16.60 -7.81
N ARG A 91 1.49 -16.76 -8.64
CA ARG A 91 1.76 -18.00 -9.40
C ARG A 91 0.57 -18.51 -10.21
N GLY A 92 -0.23 -17.58 -10.75
CA GLY A 92 -1.39 -17.89 -11.60
C GLY A 92 -2.66 -18.31 -10.84
N LEU A 93 -2.62 -18.33 -9.50
CA LEU A 93 -3.82 -18.55 -8.70
C LEU A 93 -4.60 -17.23 -8.56
N SER A 94 -5.94 -17.32 -8.59
CA SER A 94 -6.82 -16.16 -8.43
C SER A 94 -6.50 -15.37 -7.16
N GLY A 95 -6.73 -14.06 -7.19
CA GLY A 95 -6.60 -13.20 -6.03
C GLY A 95 -7.40 -13.65 -4.80
N ASP A 96 -8.46 -14.46 -5.00
CA ASP A 96 -9.18 -15.11 -3.90
C ASP A 96 -8.30 -16.00 -3.01
N TYR A 97 -7.15 -16.42 -3.52
CA TYR A 97 -6.16 -17.25 -2.83
C TYR A 97 -4.92 -16.46 -2.41
N THR A 98 -4.96 -15.14 -2.54
CA THR A 98 -3.91 -14.23 -2.11
C THR A 98 -4.36 -13.50 -0.86
N LEU A 99 -3.76 -13.82 0.28
CA LEU A 99 -4.08 -13.17 1.56
C LEU A 99 -3.25 -11.91 1.74
N ILE A 100 -3.92 -10.81 2.11
CA ILE A 100 -3.29 -9.54 2.44
C ILE A 100 -3.34 -9.32 3.94
N LEU A 101 -2.18 -9.03 4.53
CA LEU A 101 -2.01 -8.73 5.94
C LEU A 101 -1.37 -7.36 6.12
N VAL A 102 -1.69 -6.70 7.23
CA VAL A 102 -0.96 -5.55 7.79
C VAL A 102 -0.53 -5.92 9.20
N ASP A 103 0.77 -5.92 9.45
CA ASP A 103 1.39 -6.35 10.72
C ASP A 103 0.89 -7.73 11.19
N GLY A 104 0.76 -8.66 10.23
CA GLY A 104 0.26 -10.01 10.50
C GLY A 104 -1.24 -10.12 10.71
N ARG A 105 -1.99 -9.02 10.68
CA ARG A 105 -3.44 -9.01 10.83
C ARG A 105 -4.11 -9.00 9.45
N ARG A 106 -5.09 -9.87 9.29
CA ARG A 106 -5.86 -10.00 8.06
C ARG A 106 -6.62 -8.70 7.76
N GLN A 107 -6.43 -8.16 6.56
CA GLN A 107 -7.15 -6.97 6.09
C GLN A 107 -8.39 -7.33 5.31
N SER A 108 -8.37 -8.45 4.60
CA SER A 108 -9.50 -8.90 3.80
C SER A 108 -9.61 -10.41 3.82
N GLY A 109 -10.80 -10.91 3.62
CA GLY A 109 -11.07 -12.30 3.34
C GLY A 109 -12.06 -12.38 2.18
N ARG A 110 -12.32 -13.59 1.67
CA ARG A 110 -13.36 -13.83 0.66
C ARG A 110 -14.70 -13.21 1.00
N GLU A 111 -15.04 -13.18 2.27
CA GLU A 111 -16.29 -12.62 2.79
C GLU A 111 -16.37 -11.10 2.63
N SER A 112 -15.24 -10.41 2.55
CA SER A 112 -15.19 -8.96 2.34
C SER A 112 -15.25 -8.54 0.87
N ARG A 113 -15.28 -9.50 -0.05
CA ARG A 113 -15.41 -9.25 -1.50
C ARG A 113 -16.87 -9.25 -1.93
N PRO A 114 -17.58 -8.11 -1.96
CA PRO A 114 -18.98 -8.09 -2.35
C PRO A 114 -19.15 -8.56 -3.80
N ASN A 115 -19.97 -9.58 -4.00
CA ASN A 115 -20.30 -10.14 -5.34
C ASN A 115 -19.10 -10.60 -6.17
N GLY A 116 -18.05 -11.13 -5.54
CA GLY A 116 -16.84 -11.58 -6.24
C GLY A 116 -16.05 -10.44 -6.88
N SER A 117 -16.21 -9.20 -6.40
CA SER A 117 -15.41 -8.08 -6.85
C SER A 117 -14.04 -8.15 -6.19
N GLY A 118 -13.02 -8.59 -6.93
CA GLY A 118 -11.62 -8.47 -6.52
C GLY A 118 -11.14 -7.02 -6.53
N GLY A 119 -10.01 -6.77 -5.90
CA GLY A 119 -9.26 -5.52 -6.03
C GLY A 119 -9.59 -4.41 -5.03
N PHE A 120 -10.68 -4.51 -4.26
CA PHE A 120 -10.99 -3.51 -3.23
C PHE A 120 -9.94 -3.51 -2.11
N GLU A 121 -9.51 -4.68 -1.70
CA GLU A 121 -8.52 -4.86 -0.65
C GLU A 121 -7.15 -4.26 -0.98
N ALA A 122 -6.83 -4.10 -2.26
CA ALA A 122 -5.59 -3.48 -2.70
C ALA A 122 -5.50 -1.98 -2.34
N GLY A 123 -6.64 -1.33 -2.06
CA GLY A 123 -6.70 0.05 -1.60
C GLY A 123 -6.56 0.22 -0.08
N PHE A 124 -6.59 -0.86 0.70
CA PHE A 124 -6.49 -0.81 2.17
C PHE A 124 -5.05 -0.94 2.65
N ILE A 125 -4.15 -0.12 2.13
CA ILE A 125 -2.75 -0.13 2.57
C ILE A 125 -2.42 1.12 3.38
N PRO A 126 -1.52 1.00 4.36
CA PRO A 126 -0.90 2.16 4.99
C PRO A 126 -0.20 3.02 3.95
N PRO A 127 -0.10 4.35 4.14
CA PRO A 127 0.72 5.19 3.29
C PRO A 127 2.17 4.71 3.28
N VAL A 128 2.86 4.91 2.15
CA VAL A 128 4.23 4.43 1.94
C VAL A 128 5.18 4.92 3.05
N GLU A 129 4.94 6.12 3.57
CA GLU A 129 5.70 6.73 4.66
C GLU A 129 5.62 5.93 5.97
N ALA A 130 4.51 5.22 6.18
CA ALA A 130 4.31 4.37 7.36
C ALA A 130 4.83 2.94 7.15
N ILE A 131 5.12 2.53 5.91
CA ILE A 131 5.58 1.17 5.61
C ILE A 131 7.09 1.05 5.85
N GLU A 132 7.48 0.02 6.58
CA GLU A 132 8.87 -0.40 6.72
C GLU A 132 9.28 -1.29 5.53
N ARG A 133 8.46 -2.29 5.21
CA ARG A 133 8.66 -3.22 4.10
C ARG A 133 7.38 -3.97 3.74
N ILE A 134 7.35 -4.55 2.56
CA ILE A 134 6.30 -5.50 2.14
C ILE A 134 6.95 -6.85 1.89
N GLU A 135 6.43 -7.89 2.53
CA GLU A 135 6.87 -9.26 2.37
C GLU A 135 5.87 -10.02 1.49
N VAL A 136 6.36 -10.58 0.38
CA VAL A 136 5.56 -11.38 -0.54
C VAL A 136 5.99 -12.83 -0.45
N ILE A 137 5.16 -13.65 0.14
CA ILE A 137 5.39 -15.08 0.30
C ILE A 137 4.61 -15.83 -0.77
N ARG A 138 5.31 -16.57 -1.58
CA ARG A 138 4.75 -17.34 -2.70
C ARG A 138 4.73 -18.82 -2.37
N GLY A 139 3.54 -19.35 -2.28
CA GLY A 139 3.30 -20.78 -1.99
C GLY A 139 2.24 -20.96 -0.91
N PRO A 140 1.82 -22.21 -0.68
CA PRO A 140 0.71 -22.49 0.23
C PRO A 140 1.08 -22.16 1.67
N MET A 141 0.35 -21.21 2.24
CA MET A 141 0.45 -20.79 3.64
C MET A 141 -0.83 -21.09 4.41
N SER A 142 -1.67 -21.95 3.87
CA SER A 142 -2.99 -22.30 4.43
C SER A 142 -2.93 -22.93 5.81
N SER A 143 -1.85 -23.61 6.16
CA SER A 143 -1.64 -24.17 7.50
C SER A 143 -1.53 -23.12 8.60
N LEU A 144 -1.06 -21.91 8.25
CA LEU A 144 -0.91 -20.79 9.19
C LEU A 144 -2.07 -19.80 9.09
N TYR A 145 -2.55 -19.54 7.87
CA TYR A 145 -3.46 -18.43 7.60
C TYR A 145 -4.82 -18.85 7.02
N GLY A 146 -5.06 -20.15 6.83
CA GLY A 146 -6.33 -20.67 6.32
C GLY A 146 -6.42 -20.67 4.79
N SER A 147 -7.61 -20.98 4.26
CA SER A 147 -7.87 -21.28 2.84
C SER A 147 -7.54 -20.12 1.88
N ASP A 148 -7.58 -18.89 2.36
CA ASP A 148 -7.33 -17.70 1.51
C ASP A 148 -5.85 -17.52 1.18
N ALA A 149 -4.96 -18.26 1.84
CA ALA A 149 -3.52 -18.22 1.65
C ALA A 149 -2.94 -19.40 0.87
N ILE A 150 -3.73 -20.03 -0.02
CA ILE A 150 -3.26 -21.16 -0.85
C ILE A 150 -2.25 -20.69 -1.89
N GLY A 151 -2.46 -19.53 -2.50
CA GLY A 151 -1.56 -18.94 -3.50
C GLY A 151 -0.33 -18.26 -2.86
N GLY A 152 -0.55 -17.62 -1.75
CA GLY A 152 0.48 -16.90 -1.01
C GLY A 152 -0.07 -15.83 -0.08
N VAL A 153 0.86 -15.10 0.52
CA VAL A 153 0.57 -14.02 1.48
C VAL A 153 1.35 -12.78 1.10
N ILE A 154 0.71 -11.64 1.13
CA ILE A 154 1.35 -10.33 1.07
C ILE A 154 1.20 -9.71 2.45
N ASN A 155 2.31 -9.51 3.16
CA ASN A 155 2.30 -8.93 4.50
C ASN A 155 2.99 -7.57 4.48
N ILE A 156 2.23 -6.52 4.79
CA ILE A 156 2.70 -5.15 4.87
C ILE A 156 3.13 -4.92 6.31
N ILE A 157 4.40 -4.62 6.52
CA ILE A 157 4.96 -4.34 7.84
C ILE A 157 5.09 -2.84 7.99
N THR A 158 4.46 -2.29 9.01
CA THR A 158 4.57 -0.87 9.33
C THR A 158 5.81 -0.57 10.15
N LYS A 159 6.27 0.68 10.09
CA LYS A 159 7.37 1.13 10.94
C LYS A 159 7.00 0.95 12.42
N PRO A 160 7.94 0.55 13.26
CA PRO A 160 7.67 0.44 14.70
C PRO A 160 7.42 1.82 15.31
N VAL A 161 6.64 1.84 16.40
CA VAL A 161 6.42 3.07 17.17
C VAL A 161 7.75 3.54 17.76
N ASN A 162 8.12 4.79 17.47
CA ASN A 162 9.35 5.38 17.99
C ASN A 162 9.12 5.91 19.42
N ASN A 163 9.82 5.34 20.39
CA ASN A 163 9.71 5.74 21.81
C ASN A 163 10.85 6.67 22.24
N GLN A 164 11.75 7.07 21.34
CA GLN A 164 12.94 7.86 21.67
C GLN A 164 12.85 9.30 21.20
N THR A 165 12.46 9.47 19.93
CA THR A 165 12.42 10.76 19.24
C THR A 165 11.17 10.88 18.41
N TRP A 166 10.75 12.12 18.17
CA TRP A 166 9.70 12.40 17.19
C TRP A 166 10.26 12.30 15.78
N ASP A 167 9.54 11.60 14.95
CA ASP A 167 9.78 11.48 13.51
C ASP A 167 8.47 11.69 12.77
N GLY A 168 8.52 12.37 11.62
CA GLY A 168 7.31 12.64 10.87
C GLY A 168 7.62 12.99 9.41
N VAL A 169 6.70 12.58 8.54
CA VAL A 169 6.76 12.80 7.10
C VAL A 169 5.39 13.25 6.60
N LEU A 170 5.40 14.22 5.69
CA LEU A 170 4.24 14.60 4.88
C LEU A 170 4.54 14.27 3.42
N GLY A 171 3.72 13.41 2.82
CA GLY A 171 3.78 13.03 1.42
C GLY A 171 2.72 13.79 0.62
N LEU A 172 3.14 14.48 -0.43
CA LEU A 172 2.24 15.12 -1.39
C LEU A 172 2.60 14.63 -2.79
N GLY A 173 1.65 14.02 -3.46
CA GLY A 173 1.84 13.45 -4.77
C GLY A 173 0.69 13.75 -5.72
N GLY A 174 0.95 13.62 -7.01
CA GLY A 174 -0.09 13.74 -8.02
C GLY A 174 0.39 13.19 -9.37
N ILE A 175 -0.56 12.63 -10.11
CA ILE A 175 -0.36 12.20 -11.48
C ILE A 175 -1.26 13.04 -12.37
N ILE A 176 -0.66 13.83 -13.25
CA ILE A 176 -1.37 14.59 -14.28
C ILE A 176 -1.25 13.82 -15.58
N GLN A 177 -2.38 13.39 -16.12
CA GLN A 177 -2.42 12.63 -17.36
C GLN A 177 -2.25 13.56 -18.57
N GLU A 178 -1.44 13.15 -19.52
CA GLU A 178 -1.20 13.90 -20.75
C GLU A 178 -2.47 14.06 -21.58
N HIS A 179 -3.33 13.04 -21.59
CA HIS A 179 -4.56 13.04 -22.35
C HIS A 179 -5.76 13.21 -21.41
N GLY A 180 -6.61 14.21 -21.67
CA GLY A 180 -7.78 14.56 -20.85
C GLY A 180 -8.86 13.50 -20.70
N LYS A 181 -8.77 12.38 -21.42
CA LYS A 181 -9.65 11.23 -21.27
C LYS A 181 -9.25 10.28 -20.14
N PHE A 182 -8.05 10.42 -19.58
CA PHE A 182 -7.58 9.69 -18.41
C PHE A 182 -7.69 10.56 -17.14
N GLY A 183 -8.07 9.96 -16.04
CA GLY A 183 -8.27 10.66 -14.78
C GLY A 183 -6.93 11.04 -14.09
N ASN A 184 -6.80 12.27 -13.66
CA ASN A 184 -5.71 12.70 -12.78
C ASN A 184 -5.90 12.12 -11.39
N SER A 185 -4.79 11.95 -10.65
CA SER A 185 -4.84 11.55 -9.25
C SER A 185 -4.03 12.49 -8.36
N THR A 186 -4.44 12.55 -7.10
CA THR A 186 -3.72 13.27 -6.03
C THR A 186 -3.62 12.37 -4.80
N THR A 187 -2.47 12.42 -4.15
CA THR A 187 -2.19 11.65 -2.93
C THR A 187 -1.64 12.61 -1.89
N ASN A 188 -2.20 12.57 -0.69
CA ASN A 188 -1.75 13.34 0.45
C ASN A 188 -1.65 12.38 1.64
N ASP A 189 -0.44 12.14 2.10
CA ASP A 189 -0.16 11.17 3.14
C ASP A 189 0.58 11.83 4.30
N PHE A 190 0.42 11.31 5.50
CA PHE A 190 1.19 11.73 6.65
C PHE A 190 1.58 10.54 7.50
N TYR A 191 2.71 10.66 8.14
CA TYR A 191 3.23 9.77 9.15
C TYR A 191 3.83 10.60 10.29
N LEU A 192 3.51 10.25 11.53
CA LEU A 192 4.05 10.86 12.74
C LEU A 192 4.24 9.77 13.79
N SER A 193 5.42 9.69 14.37
CA SER A 193 5.69 8.76 15.47
C SER A 193 6.63 9.39 16.48
N GLY A 194 6.37 9.17 17.77
CA GLY A 194 7.23 9.71 18.81
C GLY A 194 6.77 9.38 20.23
N PRO A 195 7.61 9.71 21.22
CA PRO A 195 7.33 9.45 22.62
C PRO A 195 6.33 10.46 23.20
N LEU A 196 5.25 9.98 23.82
CA LEU A 196 4.47 10.77 24.76
C LEU A 196 5.16 10.77 26.15
N VAL A 197 5.73 9.61 26.50
CA VAL A 197 6.64 9.47 27.66
C VAL A 197 7.82 8.64 27.17
N LYS A 198 9.02 9.22 27.20
CA LYS A 198 10.24 8.59 26.72
C LYS A 198 10.39 7.17 27.30
N ASP A 199 10.75 6.21 26.45
CA ASP A 199 10.94 4.79 26.74
C ASP A 199 9.70 4.02 27.23
N LYS A 200 8.59 4.71 27.58
CA LYS A 200 7.41 4.08 28.19
C LYS A 200 6.15 4.15 27.35
N LEU A 201 5.88 5.31 26.74
CA LEU A 201 4.64 5.52 26.02
C LEU A 201 4.94 6.20 24.70
N GLY A 202 4.73 5.49 23.62
CA GLY A 202 4.88 5.99 22.26
C GLY A 202 3.54 6.11 21.54
N LEU A 203 3.45 7.09 20.67
CA LEU A 203 2.32 7.32 19.78
C LEU A 203 2.80 7.23 18.34
N GLN A 204 2.01 6.58 17.49
CA GLN A 204 2.17 6.62 16.04
C GLN A 204 0.83 6.96 15.43
N LEU A 205 0.85 7.91 14.50
CA LEU A 205 -0.30 8.34 13.71
C LEU A 205 0.10 8.31 12.25
N TYR A 206 -0.70 7.69 11.42
CA TYR A 206 -0.53 7.77 9.98
C TYR A 206 -1.87 7.73 9.27
N GLY A 207 -1.90 8.27 8.08
CA GLY A 207 -3.09 8.27 7.27
C GLY A 207 -2.85 8.94 5.94
N GLY A 208 -3.87 8.86 5.08
CA GLY A 208 -3.77 9.43 3.76
C GLY A 208 -5.11 9.66 3.09
N MET A 209 -5.07 10.45 2.05
CA MET A 209 -6.15 10.68 1.11
C MET A 209 -5.63 10.45 -0.29
N ASN A 210 -6.19 9.48 -0.98
CA ASN A 210 -5.89 9.23 -2.39
C ASN A 210 -7.17 9.43 -3.21
N TYR A 211 -7.16 10.42 -4.06
CA TYR A 211 -8.26 10.72 -4.97
C TYR A 211 -7.80 10.53 -6.41
N ARG A 212 -8.59 9.82 -7.20
CA ARG A 212 -8.43 9.69 -8.64
C ARG A 212 -9.75 9.99 -9.34
N LYS A 213 -9.69 10.81 -10.38
CA LYS A 213 -10.84 11.03 -11.27
C LYS A 213 -11.02 9.83 -12.19
N GLU A 214 -12.26 9.50 -12.55
CA GLU A 214 -12.57 8.48 -13.56
C GLU A 214 -11.99 8.78 -14.93
N ASP A 215 -11.71 7.75 -15.70
CA ASP A 215 -11.43 7.87 -17.13
C ASP A 215 -12.74 8.14 -17.89
N SER A 216 -12.68 8.93 -18.96
CA SER A 216 -13.83 9.21 -19.81
C SER A 216 -14.01 8.20 -20.95
N ILE A 217 -13.39 7.01 -20.81
CA ILE A 217 -13.43 5.92 -21.79
C ILE A 217 -14.10 4.70 -21.17
N SER A 218 -14.78 3.91 -22.01
CA SER A 218 -15.34 2.62 -21.61
C SER A 218 -14.23 1.67 -21.18
N GLN A 219 -14.46 0.86 -20.14
CA GLN A 219 -13.45 -0.03 -19.52
C GLN A 219 -12.20 0.70 -19.01
N GLY A 220 -12.32 1.97 -18.74
CA GLY A 220 -11.30 2.78 -18.10
C GLY A 220 -11.18 2.51 -16.61
N THR A 221 -10.29 3.22 -15.95
CA THR A 221 -10.14 3.15 -14.50
C THR A 221 -11.22 3.98 -13.81
N PRO A 222 -11.96 3.43 -12.83
CA PRO A 222 -13.00 4.14 -12.10
C PRO A 222 -12.44 5.29 -11.24
N ALA A 223 -13.31 6.21 -10.83
CA ALA A 223 -12.95 7.16 -9.80
C ALA A 223 -12.72 6.42 -8.48
N LYS A 224 -11.70 6.86 -7.74
CA LYS A 224 -11.35 6.32 -6.41
C LYS A 224 -11.24 7.47 -5.42
N ASP A 225 -11.86 7.34 -4.26
CA ASP A 225 -11.69 8.23 -3.10
C ASP A 225 -11.40 7.36 -1.88
N ASN A 226 -10.13 7.24 -1.54
CA ASN A 226 -9.66 6.44 -0.43
C ASN A 226 -9.17 7.38 0.68
N LYS A 227 -9.67 7.16 1.90
CA LYS A 227 -9.26 7.91 3.09
C LYS A 227 -8.99 6.93 4.20
N ASN A 228 -7.82 7.02 4.79
CA ASN A 228 -7.47 6.19 5.94
C ASN A 228 -6.82 7.01 7.04
N ILE A 229 -6.98 6.56 8.25
CA ILE A 229 -6.27 7.05 9.43
C ILE A 229 -6.10 5.91 10.41
N THR A 230 -4.90 5.79 10.96
CA THR A 230 -4.58 4.82 12.00
C THR A 230 -3.81 5.49 13.12
N ALA A 231 -4.18 5.18 14.35
CA ALA A 231 -3.51 5.61 15.56
C ALA A 231 -3.07 4.38 16.36
N THR A 232 -1.79 4.32 16.70
CA THR A 232 -1.20 3.24 17.51
C THR A 232 -0.58 3.84 18.76
N LEU A 233 -1.02 3.37 19.92
CA LEU A 233 -0.46 3.70 21.22
C LEU A 233 0.30 2.48 21.75
N GLN A 234 1.58 2.64 22.01
CA GLN A 234 2.43 1.59 22.55
C GLN A 234 2.83 1.95 23.98
N PHE A 235 2.46 1.10 24.92
CA PHE A 235 2.84 1.24 26.32
C PHE A 235 3.80 0.12 26.73
N THR A 236 4.98 0.49 27.22
CA THR A 236 6.06 -0.41 27.62
C THR A 236 6.43 -0.11 29.09
N PRO A 237 5.66 -0.64 30.05
CA PRO A 237 5.92 -0.37 31.48
C PRO A 237 7.25 -0.94 31.97
N THR A 238 7.66 -2.08 31.40
CA THR A 238 8.95 -2.77 31.68
C THR A 238 9.55 -3.28 30.38
N GLU A 239 10.83 -3.63 30.38
CA GLU A 239 11.51 -4.18 29.18
C GLU A 239 10.89 -5.47 28.65
N SER A 240 10.21 -6.23 29.51
CA SER A 240 9.58 -7.52 29.15
C SER A 240 8.09 -7.41 28.79
N GLN A 241 7.47 -6.24 28.98
CA GLN A 241 6.03 -6.06 28.76
C GLN A 241 5.77 -4.94 27.75
N LYS A 242 4.99 -5.27 26.73
CA LYS A 242 4.59 -4.34 25.69
C LYS A 242 3.09 -4.50 25.42
N PHE A 243 2.37 -3.41 25.58
CA PHE A 243 0.95 -3.31 25.22
C PHE A 243 0.79 -2.40 24.03
N VAL A 244 0.04 -2.83 23.04
CA VAL A 244 -0.22 -2.06 21.81
C VAL A 244 -1.73 -1.93 21.64
N PHE A 245 -2.19 -0.69 21.57
CA PHE A 245 -3.57 -0.34 21.26
C PHE A 245 -3.58 0.36 19.92
N GLU A 246 -4.35 -0.19 18.99
CA GLU A 246 -4.47 0.35 17.65
C GLU A 246 -5.93 0.61 17.32
N TYR A 247 -6.17 1.76 16.73
CA TYR A 247 -7.46 2.13 16.16
C TYR A 247 -7.24 2.65 14.74
N GLY A 248 -7.93 2.06 13.78
CA GLY A 248 -7.89 2.46 12.39
C GLY A 248 -9.28 2.65 11.81
N LYS A 249 -9.41 3.63 10.92
CA LYS A 249 -10.60 3.82 10.10
C LYS A 249 -10.18 3.99 8.65
N ASN A 250 -10.81 3.21 7.79
CA ASN A 250 -10.63 3.29 6.36
C ASN A 250 -11.99 3.50 5.68
N ASN A 251 -12.02 4.38 4.70
CA ASN A 251 -13.19 4.63 3.85
C ASN A 251 -12.74 4.65 2.40
N GLN A 252 -13.35 3.80 1.58
CA GLN A 252 -13.03 3.68 0.17
C GLN A 252 -14.30 3.76 -0.64
N VAL A 253 -14.32 4.68 -1.61
CA VAL A 253 -15.42 4.86 -2.55
C VAL A 253 -14.90 4.70 -3.96
N HIS A 254 -15.47 3.75 -4.70
CA HIS A 254 -15.21 3.60 -6.13
C HIS A 254 -16.46 3.97 -6.89
N THR A 255 -16.33 4.82 -7.90
CA THR A 255 -17.40 5.20 -8.81
C THR A 255 -17.08 4.64 -10.19
N LEU A 256 -17.91 3.74 -10.70
CA LEU A 256 -17.71 3.08 -11.98
C LEU A 256 -17.76 4.08 -13.13
N THR A 257 -17.01 3.79 -14.20
CA THR A 257 -17.03 4.61 -15.42
C THR A 257 -18.40 4.63 -16.08
N PRO A 258 -18.78 5.73 -16.73
CA PRO A 258 -20.08 5.81 -17.43
C PRO A 258 -20.20 4.73 -18.52
N GLY A 259 -21.28 4.01 -18.54
CA GLY A 259 -21.66 3.07 -19.61
C GLY A 259 -21.44 1.59 -19.32
N GLU A 260 -20.64 1.21 -18.32
CA GLU A 260 -20.28 -0.21 -18.11
C GLU A 260 -21.11 -0.93 -17.06
N SER A 261 -21.50 -0.24 -16.01
CA SER A 261 -22.24 -0.87 -14.91
C SER A 261 -23.70 -1.19 -15.29
N LEU A 262 -24.30 -0.42 -16.18
CA LEU A 262 -25.69 -0.63 -16.59
C LEU A 262 -25.83 -1.83 -17.52
N ASP A 263 -24.95 -2.01 -18.50
CA ASP A 263 -25.09 -3.08 -19.49
C ASP A 263 -24.72 -4.46 -18.94
N ALA A 264 -23.67 -4.57 -18.17
CA ALA A 264 -23.29 -5.83 -17.53
C ALA A 264 -24.30 -6.29 -16.47
N TRP A 265 -25.02 -5.36 -15.83
CA TRP A 265 -26.03 -5.65 -14.83
C TRP A 265 -27.42 -5.82 -15.44
N THR A 266 -27.74 -5.14 -16.52
CA THR A 266 -29.00 -5.30 -17.25
C THR A 266 -29.09 -6.68 -17.91
N MET A 267 -27.98 -7.22 -18.41
CA MET A 267 -27.92 -8.58 -18.94
C MET A 267 -28.11 -9.66 -17.87
N ARG A 268 -27.87 -9.38 -16.59
CA ARG A 268 -28.10 -10.33 -15.47
C ARG A 268 -29.49 -10.19 -14.80
N GLY A 269 -30.34 -9.34 -15.31
CA GLY A 269 -31.77 -9.35 -15.01
C GLY A 269 -32.21 -8.93 -13.61
N ASN A 270 -31.31 -8.52 -12.74
CA ASN A 270 -31.69 -8.25 -11.35
C ASN A 270 -30.84 -7.16 -10.70
N LEU A 271 -31.12 -5.91 -10.93
CA LEU A 271 -30.94 -4.88 -9.90
C LEU A 271 -31.11 -3.48 -10.52
N LYS A 272 -32.21 -2.84 -10.21
CA LYS A 272 -32.33 -1.39 -10.30
C LYS A 272 -31.41 -0.81 -9.22
N GLN A 273 -30.29 -0.24 -9.61
CA GLN A 273 -29.53 0.61 -8.70
C GLN A 273 -29.47 2.03 -9.24
N PRO A 274 -30.08 2.98 -8.55
CA PRO A 274 -29.77 4.38 -8.74
C PRO A 274 -28.47 4.68 -8.00
N ASN A 275 -27.50 5.24 -8.70
CA ASN A 275 -26.21 5.74 -8.15
C ASN A 275 -25.36 4.69 -7.42
N SER A 276 -24.50 4.04 -8.18
CA SER A 276 -23.52 3.08 -7.66
C SER A 276 -22.35 3.75 -6.95
N LYS A 277 -22.60 4.44 -5.84
CA LYS A 277 -21.58 4.66 -4.83
C LYS A 277 -21.60 3.44 -3.91
N ARG A 278 -20.54 2.65 -3.92
CA ARG A 278 -20.34 1.62 -2.90
C ARG A 278 -19.41 2.19 -1.84
N GLU A 279 -19.96 2.41 -0.67
CA GLU A 279 -19.20 2.64 0.55
C GLU A 279 -18.89 1.26 1.16
N THR A 280 -17.64 0.98 1.40
CA THR A 280 -17.16 -0.18 2.15
C THR A 280 -16.47 0.27 3.42
#